data_7dbb2632022795ea4911c3d0f095f4bd
#
_entry.id   7dbb2632022795ea4911c3d0f095f4bd
#
_cell.length_a   1.000
_cell.length_b   1.000
_cell.length_c   1.000
_cell.angle_alpha   90.00
_cell.angle_beta   90.00
_cell.angle_gamma   90.00
#
_symmetry.space_group_name_H-M   'P 1'
#
loop_
_entity.id
_entity.type
_entity.pdbx_description
1 polymer ?
#
loop_
_entity_poly.entity_id
_entity_poly.type
_entity_poly.pdbx_seq_one_letter_code
_entity_poly.pdbx_strand_id
1 'polypeptide(L)'
;MTQIVRRSTKYTNDVMAILKSKHHATNAEIAQELRNIHPEVSDTTVHRITQRLCGDGVIGLAPSTKRGCLRYDIRKDDHDHFVCSDCDGLMDIKIADEMRKQIAHEISDCYIDGPLVVTGVCKKCQKRRK
;
A
#
# COMPACT_ATOMS: atom_id res chain seq x y z
N MET A 1 22.74 5.04 -23.15
CA MET A 1 22.00 3.86 -23.52
C MET A 1 20.60 4.23 -23.99
N THR A 2 20.20 3.62 -25.04
CA THR A 2 18.91 3.89 -25.60
C THR A 2 17.81 3.26 -24.77
N GLN A 3 16.86 4.07 -24.39
CA GLN A 3 15.68 3.58 -23.71
C GLN A 3 14.79 2.87 -24.71
N ILE A 4 14.47 1.64 -24.40
CA ILE A 4 13.47 0.94 -25.19
C ILE A 4 12.12 1.38 -24.70
N VAL A 5 11.34 1.99 -25.54
CA VAL A 5 9.98 2.36 -25.19
C VAL A 5 9.15 1.08 -25.20
N ARG A 6 8.76 0.66 -24.03
CA ARG A 6 8.00 -0.56 -23.88
C ARG A 6 6.51 -0.26 -23.92
N ARG A 7 5.75 -1.23 -24.39
CA ARG A 7 4.29 -1.11 -24.36
C ARG A 7 3.80 -0.79 -22.97
N SER A 8 4.45 -1.36 -21.96
CA SER A 8 4.06 -1.16 -20.57
C SER A 8 4.25 0.28 -20.10
N THR A 9 4.95 1.14 -20.84
CA THR A 9 5.21 2.50 -20.39
C THR A 9 3.93 3.29 -20.18
N LYS A 10 2.98 3.21 -21.09
CA LYS A 10 1.73 3.93 -20.89
C LYS A 10 0.89 3.33 -19.78
N TYR A 11 0.92 2.02 -19.62
CA TYR A 11 0.25 1.38 -18.50
C TYR A 11 0.92 1.80 -17.20
N THR A 12 2.24 1.89 -17.18
CA THR A 12 2.99 2.28 -15.99
C THR A 12 2.58 3.66 -15.51
N ASN A 13 2.46 4.62 -16.42
CA ASN A 13 2.05 5.97 -16.06
C ASN A 13 0.64 5.98 -15.46
N ASP A 14 -0.26 5.19 -16.03
CA ASP A 14 -1.63 5.12 -15.53
C ASP A 14 -1.67 4.40 -14.18
N VAL A 15 -0.85 3.37 -13.99
CA VAL A 15 -0.73 2.70 -12.69
C VAL A 15 -0.29 3.70 -11.62
N MET A 16 0.70 4.53 -11.95
CA MET A 16 1.18 5.55 -11.01
C MET A 16 0.07 6.55 -10.67
N ALA A 17 -0.71 6.96 -11.67
CA ALA A 17 -1.82 7.89 -11.46
C ALA A 17 -2.89 7.27 -10.55
N ILE A 18 -3.18 5.99 -10.76
CA ILE A 18 -4.15 5.27 -9.93
C ILE A 18 -3.66 5.21 -8.48
N LEU A 19 -2.39 4.88 -8.28
CA LEU A 19 -1.81 4.84 -6.93
C LEU A 19 -1.81 6.22 -6.27
N LYS A 20 -1.54 7.27 -7.02
CA LYS A 20 -1.60 8.63 -6.48
C LYS A 20 -2.99 8.98 -6.00
N SER A 21 -4.00 8.53 -6.72
CA SER A 21 -5.39 8.78 -6.37
C SER A 21 -5.84 7.97 -5.15
N LYS A 22 -5.43 6.71 -5.09
CA LYS A 22 -5.88 5.81 -4.02
C LYS A 22 -4.96 5.79 -2.81
N HIS A 23 -3.72 6.20 -2.97
CA HIS A 23 -2.62 6.12 -2.00
C HIS A 23 -2.14 4.69 -1.77
N HIS A 24 -3.04 3.75 -1.56
CA HIS A 24 -2.74 2.33 -1.35
C HIS A 24 -3.66 1.51 -2.24
N ALA A 25 -3.15 0.44 -2.83
CA ALA A 25 -4.00 -0.43 -3.66
C ALA A 25 -3.38 -1.81 -3.84
N THR A 26 -4.24 -2.81 -3.95
CA THR A 26 -3.84 -4.15 -4.36
C THR A 26 -3.75 -4.19 -5.89
N ASN A 27 -3.11 -5.23 -6.42
CA ASN A 27 -3.08 -5.43 -7.86
C ASN A 27 -4.48 -5.54 -8.46
N ALA A 28 -5.40 -6.21 -7.75
CA ALA A 28 -6.78 -6.35 -8.23
C ALA A 28 -7.47 -4.99 -8.36
N GLU A 29 -7.28 -4.13 -7.37
CA GLU A 29 -7.84 -2.79 -7.41
C GLU A 29 -7.25 -1.95 -8.53
N ILE A 30 -5.93 -2.04 -8.71
CA ILE A 30 -5.25 -1.33 -9.79
C ILE A 30 -5.76 -1.83 -11.15
N ALA A 31 -5.86 -3.15 -11.31
CA ALA A 31 -6.32 -3.75 -12.55
C ALA A 31 -7.73 -3.29 -12.90
N GLN A 32 -8.60 -3.24 -11.91
CA GLN A 32 -9.98 -2.81 -12.11
C GLN A 32 -10.04 -1.39 -12.65
N GLU A 33 -9.27 -0.48 -12.06
CA GLU A 33 -9.22 0.91 -12.50
C GLU A 33 -8.56 1.04 -13.87
N LEU A 34 -7.47 0.29 -14.07
CA LEU A 34 -6.70 0.36 -15.31
C LEU A 34 -7.53 -0.12 -16.51
N ARG A 35 -8.38 -1.14 -16.31
CA ARG A 35 -9.22 -1.66 -17.37
C ARG A 35 -10.30 -0.69 -17.81
N ASN A 36 -10.61 0.31 -17.02
CA ASN A 36 -11.52 1.38 -17.47
C ASN A 36 -10.88 2.19 -18.60
N ILE A 37 -9.55 2.25 -18.61
CA ILE A 37 -8.79 2.98 -19.64
C ILE A 37 -8.29 2.03 -20.71
N HIS A 38 -7.81 0.88 -20.30
CA HIS A 38 -7.19 -0.13 -21.17
C HIS A 38 -7.85 -1.47 -20.93
N PRO A 39 -9.01 -1.74 -21.59
CA PRO A 39 -9.75 -2.99 -21.32
C PRO A 39 -8.97 -4.25 -21.62
N GLU A 40 -7.92 -4.14 -22.46
CA GLU A 40 -7.13 -5.31 -22.89
C GLU A 40 -6.08 -5.73 -21.87
N VAL A 41 -5.80 -4.93 -20.83
CA VAL A 41 -4.69 -5.22 -19.94
C VAL A 41 -4.98 -6.44 -19.08
N SER A 42 -4.00 -7.33 -18.95
CA SER A 42 -4.14 -8.55 -18.16
C SER A 42 -3.68 -8.33 -16.72
N ASP A 43 -4.15 -9.21 -15.83
CA ASP A 43 -3.70 -9.20 -14.43
C ASP A 43 -2.18 -9.41 -14.35
N THR A 44 -1.64 -10.26 -15.19
CA THR A 44 -0.21 -10.53 -15.23
C THR A 44 0.59 -9.27 -15.55
N THR A 45 0.11 -8.46 -16.48
CA THR A 45 0.78 -7.21 -16.85
C THR A 45 0.79 -6.25 -15.64
N VAL A 46 -0.34 -6.11 -14.96
CA VAL A 46 -0.42 -5.25 -13.78
C VAL A 46 0.56 -5.74 -12.71
N HIS A 47 0.57 -7.04 -12.45
CA HIS A 47 1.45 -7.64 -11.45
C HIS A 47 2.92 -7.36 -11.76
N ARG A 48 3.32 -7.50 -13.02
CA ARG A 48 4.70 -7.22 -13.45
C ARG A 48 5.07 -5.76 -13.25
N ILE A 49 4.14 -4.87 -13.54
CA ILE A 49 4.40 -3.43 -13.41
C ILE A 49 4.61 -3.05 -11.95
N THR A 50 3.70 -3.47 -11.07
CA THR A 50 3.81 -3.13 -9.65
C THR A 50 5.05 -3.76 -9.03
N GLN A 51 5.36 -5.00 -9.40
CA GLN A 51 6.53 -5.69 -8.90
C GLN A 51 7.81 -4.96 -9.31
N ARG A 52 7.88 -4.52 -10.56
CA ARG A 52 9.03 -3.77 -11.05
C ARG A 52 9.17 -2.42 -10.37
N LEU A 53 8.06 -1.68 -10.27
CA LEU A 53 8.08 -0.36 -9.62
C LEU A 53 8.52 -0.47 -8.16
N CYS A 54 8.03 -1.48 -7.47
CA CYS A 54 8.41 -1.72 -6.07
C CYS A 54 9.87 -2.11 -5.97
N GLY A 55 10.33 -3.00 -6.84
CA GLY A 55 11.72 -3.44 -6.87
C GLY A 55 12.69 -2.32 -7.19
N ASP A 56 12.26 -1.36 -8.01
CA ASP A 56 13.08 -0.20 -8.37
C ASP A 56 12.99 0.93 -7.33
N GLY A 57 12.22 0.74 -6.28
CA GLY A 57 12.08 1.75 -5.24
C GLY A 57 11.25 2.96 -5.63
N VAL A 58 10.42 2.82 -6.66
CA VAL A 58 9.53 3.91 -7.11
C VAL A 58 8.27 3.98 -6.25
N ILE A 59 7.78 2.81 -5.85
CA ILE A 59 6.63 2.72 -4.93
C ILE A 59 7.03 1.82 -3.77
N GLY A 60 6.26 1.88 -2.69
CA GLY A 60 6.50 1.06 -1.50
C GLY A 60 5.44 0.01 -1.31
N LEU A 61 5.53 -0.66 -0.17
CA LEU A 61 4.54 -1.65 0.26
C LEU A 61 3.83 -1.11 1.49
N ALA A 62 2.51 -1.30 1.52
CA ALA A 62 1.69 -1.03 2.68
C ALA A 62 1.32 -2.35 3.34
N PRO A 63 0.73 -2.33 4.54
CA PRO A 63 0.27 -3.58 5.16
C PRO A 63 -0.69 -4.33 4.24
N SER A 64 -0.51 -5.65 4.19
CA SER A 64 -1.35 -6.53 3.36
C SER A 64 -2.80 -6.53 3.85
N THR A 65 -3.71 -6.95 2.96
CA THR A 65 -5.09 -7.16 3.37
C THR A 65 -5.15 -8.34 4.32
N LYS A 66 -6.26 -8.50 5.02
CA LYS A 66 -6.40 -9.63 5.95
C LYS A 66 -6.39 -10.98 5.23
N ARG A 67 -6.65 -11.00 3.92
CA ARG A 67 -6.52 -12.21 3.11
C ARG A 67 -5.10 -12.46 2.62
N GLY A 68 -4.18 -11.54 2.94
CA GLY A 68 -2.79 -11.69 2.57
C GLY A 68 -2.42 -11.11 1.23
N CYS A 69 -3.30 -10.33 0.59
CA CYS A 69 -2.96 -9.68 -0.67
C CYS A 69 -2.03 -8.49 -0.41
N LEU A 70 -0.99 -8.38 -1.22
CA LEU A 70 -0.08 -7.24 -1.11
C LEU A 70 -0.79 -5.95 -1.49
N ARG A 71 -0.50 -4.90 -0.73
CA ARG A 71 -0.91 -3.54 -1.09
C ARG A 71 0.32 -2.75 -1.44
N TYR A 72 0.23 -2.01 -2.53
CA TYR A 72 1.29 -1.11 -2.93
C TYR A 72 0.95 0.29 -2.47
N ASP A 73 2.00 1.06 -2.18
CA ASP A 73 1.87 2.39 -1.59
C ASP A 73 2.56 3.39 -2.50
N ILE A 74 1.89 4.48 -2.82
CA ILE A 74 2.52 5.54 -3.61
C ILE A 74 3.74 6.13 -2.90
N ARG A 75 3.75 6.08 -1.57
CA ARG A 75 4.90 6.52 -0.78
C ARG A 75 5.86 5.38 -0.59
N LYS A 76 7.12 5.63 -0.91
CA LYS A 76 8.18 4.64 -0.72
C LYS A 76 8.88 4.78 0.62
N ASP A 77 8.67 5.91 1.32
CA ASP A 77 9.26 6.13 2.64
C ASP A 77 8.47 5.38 3.70
N ASP A 78 9.16 4.97 4.75
CA ASP A 78 8.52 4.25 5.85
C ASP A 78 7.57 5.19 6.61
N HIS A 79 6.39 4.70 6.89
CA HIS A 79 5.41 5.42 7.70
C HIS A 79 4.47 4.41 8.34
N ASP A 80 3.83 4.87 9.40
CA ASP A 80 2.97 3.99 10.20
C ASP A 80 1.57 3.92 9.60
N HIS A 81 0.84 2.85 9.91
CA HIS A 81 -0.50 2.62 9.37
C HIS A 81 -1.46 2.11 10.43
N PHE A 82 -2.72 2.44 10.24
CA PHE A 82 -3.82 1.79 10.94
C PHE A 82 -4.61 0.94 9.96
N VAL A 83 -4.91 -0.30 10.32
CA VAL A 83 -5.67 -1.23 9.49
C VAL A 83 -6.93 -1.64 10.22
N CYS A 84 -8.09 -1.46 9.58
CA CYS A 84 -9.34 -1.93 10.14
C CYS A 84 -9.52 -3.42 9.85
N SER A 85 -9.73 -4.20 10.90
CA SER A 85 -9.90 -5.65 10.76
C SER A 85 -11.27 -6.03 10.18
N ASP A 86 -12.24 -5.12 10.19
CA ASP A 86 -13.56 -5.40 9.63
C ASP A 86 -13.64 -5.10 8.13
N CYS A 87 -13.28 -3.87 7.75
CA CYS A 87 -13.43 -3.46 6.36
C CYS A 87 -12.14 -3.45 5.56
N ASP A 88 -11.02 -3.79 6.20
CA ASP A 88 -9.69 -3.76 5.58
C ASP A 88 -9.23 -2.35 5.19
N GLY A 89 -9.92 -1.32 5.68
CA GLY A 89 -9.52 0.05 5.41
C GLY A 89 -8.15 0.35 5.99
N LEU A 90 -7.41 1.20 5.31
CA LEU A 90 -6.04 1.52 5.66
C LEU A 90 -5.89 3.02 5.77
N MET A 91 -5.23 3.48 6.82
CA MET A 91 -4.92 4.90 7.02
C MET A 91 -3.45 5.08 7.32
N ASP A 92 -2.87 6.13 6.75
CA ASP A 92 -1.54 6.56 7.17
C ASP A 92 -1.69 7.27 8.50
N ILE A 93 -0.84 6.93 9.46
CA ILE A 93 -0.80 7.61 10.75
C ILE A 93 0.64 7.94 11.06
N LYS A 94 0.82 8.82 12.02
CA LYS A 94 2.16 9.12 12.52
C LYS A 94 2.19 8.85 14.01
N ILE A 95 3.05 7.93 14.42
CA ILE A 95 3.24 7.61 15.83
C ILE A 95 4.44 8.43 16.30
N ALA A 96 4.20 9.32 17.24
CA ALA A 96 5.22 10.24 17.75
C ALA A 96 6.37 9.47 18.40
N ASP A 97 7.55 10.07 18.40
CA ASP A 97 8.75 9.45 18.99
C ASP A 97 8.55 9.08 20.45
N GLU A 98 7.83 9.92 21.18
CA GLU A 98 7.51 9.66 22.59
C GLU A 98 6.77 8.34 22.75
N MET A 99 5.77 8.12 21.90
CA MET A 99 4.98 6.88 21.93
C MET A 99 5.82 5.69 21.50
N ARG A 100 6.70 5.90 20.53
CA ARG A 100 7.60 4.82 20.08
C ARG A 100 8.52 4.39 21.21
N LYS A 101 9.00 5.32 22.02
CA LYS A 101 9.83 5.02 23.18
C LYS A 101 9.06 4.18 24.20
N GLN A 102 7.79 4.53 24.44
CA GLN A 102 6.96 3.77 25.36
C GLN A 102 6.72 2.36 24.86
N ILE A 103 6.48 2.20 23.56
CA ILE A 103 6.30 0.88 22.97
C ILE A 103 7.59 0.07 23.09
N ALA A 104 8.73 0.69 22.81
CA ALA A 104 10.03 0.03 22.92
C ALA A 104 10.26 -0.48 24.34
N HIS A 105 9.87 0.31 25.34
CA HIS A 105 9.97 -0.09 26.73
C HIS A 105 9.14 -1.34 27.01
N GLU A 106 7.92 -1.41 26.44
CA GLU A 106 7.02 -2.55 26.64
C GLU A 106 7.57 -3.83 26.02
N ILE A 107 8.42 -3.71 25.01
CA ILE A 107 9.04 -4.87 24.36
C ILE A 107 10.49 -5.05 24.83
N SER A 108 10.73 -4.79 26.11
CA SER A 108 12.03 -4.99 26.77
C SER A 108 13.16 -4.16 26.15
N ASP A 109 12.83 -2.93 25.80
CA ASP A 109 13.76 -1.95 25.24
C ASP A 109 14.41 -2.40 23.93
N CYS A 110 13.68 -3.21 23.15
CA CYS A 110 14.11 -3.54 21.81
C CYS A 110 14.04 -2.29 20.94
N TYR A 111 14.98 -2.17 20.02
CA TYR A 111 15.00 -1.04 19.11
C TYR A 111 13.95 -1.21 18.00
N ILE A 112 13.13 -0.19 17.79
CA ILE A 112 12.14 -0.20 16.72
C ILE A 112 12.73 0.50 15.50
N ASP A 113 13.04 -0.27 14.48
CA ASP A 113 13.71 0.25 13.29
C ASP A 113 12.81 0.35 12.07
N GLY A 114 11.54 0.02 12.20
CA GLY A 114 10.61 0.03 11.07
C GLY A 114 9.27 0.65 11.41
N PRO A 115 8.36 0.67 10.43
CA PRO A 115 7.04 1.23 10.66
C PRO A 115 6.20 0.35 11.56
N LEU A 116 5.26 0.98 12.25
CA LEU A 116 4.33 0.28 13.14
C LEU A 116 2.97 0.17 12.46
N VAL A 117 2.30 -0.93 12.74
CA VAL A 117 0.94 -1.16 12.23
C VAL A 117 0.02 -1.34 13.44
N VAL A 118 -1.00 -0.53 13.48
CA VAL A 118 -2.03 -0.63 14.53
C VAL A 118 -3.26 -1.25 13.88
N THR A 119 -3.75 -2.34 14.45
CA THR A 119 -4.96 -3.00 13.95
C THR A 119 -6.10 -2.77 14.94
N GLY A 120 -7.28 -2.61 14.39
CA GLY A 120 -8.46 -2.38 15.22
C GLY A 120 -9.70 -2.28 14.36
N VAL A 121 -10.71 -1.59 14.84
CA VAL A 121 -11.98 -1.42 14.15
C VAL A 121 -12.23 0.06 13.94
N CYS A 122 -12.37 0.49 12.70
CA CYS A 122 -12.57 1.91 12.39
C CYS A 122 -13.93 2.40 12.90
N LYS A 123 -14.09 3.71 12.97
CA LYS A 123 -15.29 4.30 13.52
C LYS A 123 -16.57 3.86 12.83
N LYS A 124 -16.53 3.79 11.50
CA LYS A 124 -17.68 3.32 10.72
C LYS A 124 -18.08 1.90 11.11
N CYS A 125 -17.09 1.03 11.22
CA CYS A 125 -17.36 -0.38 11.51
C CYS A 125 -17.80 -0.57 12.96
N GLN A 126 -17.30 0.24 13.89
CA GLN A 126 -17.80 0.23 15.27
C GLN A 126 -19.28 0.55 15.33
N LYS A 127 -19.71 1.52 14.54
CA LYS A 127 -21.13 1.91 14.48
C LYS A 127 -21.99 0.79 13.94
N ARG A 128 -21.48 0.05 12.96
CA ARG A 128 -22.22 -1.08 12.38
C ARG A 128 -22.38 -2.24 13.32
N ARG A 129 -21.47 -2.38 14.29
CA ARG A 129 -21.51 -3.48 15.25
C ARG A 129 -22.60 -3.34 16.31
N LYS A 130 -23.22 -2.19 16.41
CA LYS A 130 -24.29 -1.96 17.38
C LYS A 130 -25.61 -2.53 16.94
#